data_83a73cbb0ec6478c13a294423ab91673
#
_entry.id   83a73cbb0ec6478c13a294423ab91673
#
_cell.length_a   1.000
_cell.length_b   1.000
_cell.length_c   1.000
_cell.angle_alpha   90.00
_cell.angle_beta   90.00
_cell.angle_gamma   90.00
#
_symmetry.space_group_name_H-M   'P 1'
#
loop_
_entity.id
_entity.type
_entity.pdbx_description
1 polymer ?
#
loop_
_entity_poly.entity_id
_entity_poly.type
_entity_poly.pdbx_seq_one_letter_code
_entity_poly.pdbx_strand_id
1 'polypeptide(L)'
;PNVGKSSLVNKISGQQRCIVSNIAGTTRDAIDTAVENQHGKFILIDTAGLRRQSKVHKMDDNIERYSIIRAQMAIERSDVCVIMIDATEGFTEQDSKVAGLAHEAGKGCVIVVNKWDAVEKDDKTMQEYRKKLEVDFSFMSYAPFVFISAHTGQRIDRLFELIKLVANSNAMRITTGTLN
;
A
#
# COMPACT_ATOMS: atom_id res chain seq x y z
N PRO A 1 3.79 6.63 12.62
CA PRO A 1 2.35 6.51 12.85
C PRO A 1 1.86 5.15 12.37
N ASN A 2 0.95 4.56 13.14
CA ASN A 2 0.44 3.22 12.90
C ASN A 2 -0.79 3.28 11.98
N VAL A 3 -0.59 3.33 10.67
CA VAL A 3 -1.67 3.29 9.69
C VAL A 3 -2.22 1.88 9.44
N GLY A 4 -1.61 0.86 10.06
CA GLY A 4 -2.04 -0.53 9.97
C GLY A 4 -1.34 -1.38 8.90
N LYS A 5 -0.17 -0.98 8.42
CA LYS A 5 0.62 -1.74 7.42
C LYS A 5 0.93 -3.14 7.92
N SER A 6 1.46 -3.25 9.15
CA SER A 6 1.76 -4.54 9.77
C SER A 6 0.52 -5.40 9.96
N SER A 7 -0.60 -4.79 10.35
CA SER A 7 -1.88 -5.49 10.50
C SER A 7 -2.39 -6.02 9.17
N LEU A 8 -2.26 -5.26 8.10
CA LEU A 8 -2.64 -5.70 6.75
C LEU A 8 -1.77 -6.87 6.28
N VAL A 9 -0.45 -6.77 6.43
CA VAL A 9 0.47 -7.85 6.05
C VAL A 9 0.18 -9.12 6.85
N ASN A 10 -0.06 -9.00 8.15
CA ASN A 10 -0.40 -10.13 9.00
C ASN A 10 -1.74 -10.77 8.62
N LYS A 11 -2.73 -9.96 8.27
CA LYS A 11 -4.05 -10.45 7.83
C LYS A 11 -3.94 -11.20 6.50
N ILE A 12 -3.23 -10.66 5.56
CA ILE A 12 -2.98 -11.28 4.25
C ILE A 12 -2.21 -12.59 4.43
N SER A 13 -1.15 -12.58 5.24
CA SER A 13 -0.30 -13.77 5.49
C SER A 13 -1.03 -14.86 6.26
N GLY A 14 -1.96 -14.51 7.15
CA GLY A 14 -2.73 -15.45 7.95
C GLY A 14 -3.89 -16.11 7.21
N GLN A 15 -4.51 -15.44 6.25
CA GLN A 15 -5.64 -15.95 5.47
C GLN A 15 -5.22 -16.67 4.19
N GLN A 16 -4.04 -16.42 3.70
CA GLN A 16 -3.54 -16.89 2.43
C GLN A 16 -2.26 -17.68 2.66
N ARG A 17 -2.00 -18.66 1.81
CA ARG A 17 -0.76 -19.41 1.87
C ARG A 17 0.42 -18.45 1.70
N CYS A 18 1.00 -18.05 2.81
CA CYS A 18 2.28 -17.38 2.81
C CYS A 18 3.33 -18.40 2.40
N ILE A 19 3.68 -18.42 1.14
CA ILE A 19 4.81 -19.22 0.67
C ILE A 19 6.04 -18.39 0.99
N VAL A 20 6.74 -18.76 2.07
CA VAL A 20 8.12 -18.35 2.24
C VAL A 20 8.88 -19.10 1.15
N SER A 21 9.00 -18.49 -0.02
CA SER A 21 9.60 -19.15 -1.14
C SER A 21 11.12 -19.09 -1.04
N ASN A 22 11.73 -20.24 -0.86
CA ASN A 22 13.13 -20.47 -1.18
C ASN A 22 13.33 -20.72 -2.69
N ILE A 23 12.46 -20.20 -3.53
CA ILE A 23 12.61 -20.33 -4.98
C ILE A 23 13.77 -19.42 -5.37
N ALA A 24 14.87 -20.04 -5.77
CA ALA A 24 16.04 -19.37 -6.30
C ALA A 24 15.62 -18.39 -7.42
N GLY A 25 15.82 -17.10 -7.23
CA GLY A 25 15.58 -16.04 -8.21
C GLY A 25 14.37 -15.14 -7.95
N THR A 26 13.47 -15.46 -7.00
CA THR A 26 12.26 -14.67 -6.73
C THR A 26 12.34 -13.76 -5.52
N THR A 27 13.16 -14.10 -4.54
CA THR A 27 13.42 -13.24 -3.39
C THR A 27 14.89 -13.33 -3.01
N ARG A 28 15.71 -12.42 -3.50
CA ARG A 28 17.09 -12.29 -3.03
C ARG A 28 17.18 -11.71 -1.62
N ASP A 29 16.07 -11.14 -1.13
CA ASP A 29 16.02 -10.45 0.15
C ASP A 29 14.99 -11.11 1.06
N ALA A 30 15.45 -11.56 2.23
CA ALA A 30 14.60 -12.08 3.30
C ALA A 30 13.61 -11.04 3.89
N ILE A 31 13.56 -9.85 3.31
CA ILE A 31 12.70 -8.73 3.68
C ILE A 31 11.36 -8.71 2.94
N ASP A 32 11.22 -9.50 1.88
CA ASP A 32 10.01 -9.56 1.07
C ASP A 32 9.17 -10.79 1.44
N THR A 33 7.87 -10.71 1.25
CA THR A 33 6.93 -11.78 1.53
C THR A 33 6.15 -12.15 0.27
N ALA A 34 6.24 -13.41 -0.17
CA ALA A 34 5.44 -13.93 -1.26
C ALA A 34 4.05 -14.34 -0.76
N VAL A 35 3.02 -13.95 -1.48
CA VAL A 35 1.62 -14.27 -1.18
C VAL A 35 0.97 -14.84 -2.44
N GLU A 36 0.26 -15.95 -2.29
CA GLU A 36 -0.54 -16.53 -3.36
C GLU A 36 -2.00 -16.64 -2.89
N ASN A 37 -2.91 -16.19 -3.72
CA ASN A 37 -4.35 -16.26 -3.48
C ASN A 37 -5.10 -16.45 -4.79
N GLN A 38 -6.45 -16.42 -4.74
CA GLN A 38 -7.33 -16.53 -5.91
C GLN A 38 -7.08 -15.46 -6.97
N HIS A 39 -6.47 -14.34 -6.60
CA HIS A 39 -6.15 -13.24 -7.52
C HIS A 39 -4.80 -13.41 -8.21
N GLY A 40 -3.96 -14.31 -7.74
CA GLY A 40 -2.66 -14.62 -8.31
C GLY A 40 -1.53 -14.62 -7.28
N LYS A 41 -0.32 -14.41 -7.78
CA LYS A 41 0.90 -14.36 -6.98
C LYS A 41 1.39 -12.92 -6.83
N PHE A 42 1.71 -12.55 -5.60
CA PHE A 42 2.17 -11.21 -5.25
C PHE A 42 3.41 -11.29 -4.38
N ILE A 43 4.28 -10.31 -4.52
CA ILE A 43 5.43 -10.13 -3.63
C ILE A 43 5.23 -8.82 -2.88
N LEU A 44 5.05 -8.92 -1.56
CA LEU A 44 4.97 -7.76 -0.68
C LEU A 44 6.38 -7.33 -0.32
N ILE A 45 6.75 -6.13 -0.76
CA ILE A 45 8.11 -5.63 -0.65
C ILE A 45 8.37 -5.02 0.73
N ASP A 46 9.53 -5.34 1.32
CA ASP A 46 10.04 -4.79 2.57
C ASP A 46 9.17 -5.06 3.82
N THR A 47 8.53 -6.22 3.89
CA THR A 47 7.68 -6.60 5.04
C THR A 47 8.46 -6.83 6.32
N ALA A 48 9.73 -7.24 6.26
CA ALA A 48 10.59 -7.38 7.43
C ALA A 48 10.85 -6.04 8.13
N GLY A 49 10.87 -4.95 7.38
CA GLY A 49 10.96 -3.61 7.93
C GLY A 49 9.77 -3.21 8.79
N LEU A 50 8.59 -3.60 8.38
CA LEU A 50 7.36 -3.36 9.13
C LEU A 50 7.36 -4.10 10.48
N ARG A 51 7.93 -5.31 10.54
CA ARG A 51 8.06 -6.08 11.78
C ARG A 51 9.07 -5.48 12.75
N ARG A 52 10.12 -4.82 12.26
CA ARG A 52 11.12 -4.16 13.10
C ARG A 52 10.60 -2.86 13.69
N GLN A 53 9.84 -2.08 12.94
CA GLN A 53 9.27 -0.82 13.40
C GLN A 53 8.25 -0.99 14.53
N SER A 54 7.53 -2.12 14.56
CA SER A 54 6.60 -2.42 15.64
C SER A 54 7.29 -2.64 17.01
N LYS A 55 8.61 -2.85 17.01
CA LYS A 55 9.43 -3.09 18.22
C LYS A 55 10.19 -1.86 18.72
N VAL A 56 10.25 -0.79 17.93
CA VAL A 56 11.03 0.40 18.27
C VAL A 56 10.11 1.61 18.39
N HIS A 57 9.60 1.81 19.59
CA HIS A 57 8.98 3.07 19.97
C HIS A 57 10.05 3.99 20.55
N LYS A 58 10.75 4.72 19.70
CA LYS A 58 11.47 5.94 20.15
C LYS A 58 11.68 6.89 18.97
N MET A 59 11.26 8.13 19.21
CA MET A 59 11.39 9.29 18.35
C MET A 59 12.87 9.67 18.19
N ASP A 60 13.32 9.65 16.93
CA ASP A 60 14.56 10.30 16.54
C ASP A 60 14.39 10.84 15.12
N ASP A 61 14.81 12.07 14.87
CA ASP A 61 14.76 12.71 13.54
C ASP A 61 15.51 11.90 12.48
N ASN A 62 16.49 11.11 12.90
CA ASN A 62 17.20 10.18 12.04
C ASN A 62 16.31 9.02 11.54
N ILE A 63 15.32 8.60 12.33
CA ILE A 63 14.39 7.52 11.95
C ILE A 63 13.49 7.95 10.79
N GLU A 64 13.08 9.21 10.77
CA GLU A 64 12.25 9.76 9.69
C GLU A 64 13.00 9.79 8.35
N ARG A 65 14.25 10.20 8.35
CA ARG A 65 15.12 10.17 7.16
C ARG A 65 15.33 8.75 6.64
N TYR A 66 15.62 7.81 7.50
CA TYR A 66 15.76 6.40 7.13
C TYR A 66 14.46 5.82 6.58
N SER A 67 13.31 6.22 7.14
CA SER A 67 12.00 5.80 6.65
C SER A 67 11.73 6.28 5.22
N ILE A 68 12.10 7.50 4.88
CA ILE A 68 11.92 8.06 3.53
C ILE A 68 12.82 7.35 2.52
N ILE A 69 14.10 7.17 2.83
CA ILE A 69 15.05 6.47 1.95
C ILE A 69 14.59 5.03 1.71
N ARG A 70 14.12 4.38 2.75
CA ARG A 70 13.62 3.01 2.68
C ARG A 70 12.34 2.92 1.84
N ALA A 71 11.44 3.87 2.01
CA ALA A 71 10.24 3.98 1.18
C ALA A 71 10.60 4.18 -0.30
N GLN A 72 11.57 5.05 -0.61
CA GLN A 72 12.05 5.24 -1.98
C GLN A 72 12.61 3.96 -2.59
N MET A 73 13.42 3.21 -1.84
CA MET A 73 14.00 1.95 -2.30
C MET A 73 12.90 0.90 -2.58
N ALA A 74 11.91 0.81 -1.70
CA ALA A 74 10.78 -0.09 -1.88
C ALA A 74 9.91 0.31 -3.10
N ILE A 75 9.66 1.60 -3.28
CA ILE A 75 8.92 2.15 -4.42
C ILE A 75 9.61 1.80 -5.73
N GLU A 76 10.92 1.98 -5.83
CA GLU A 76 11.68 1.67 -7.04
C GLU A 76 11.62 0.19 -7.43
N ARG A 77 11.56 -0.70 -6.46
CA ARG A 77 11.48 -2.15 -6.66
C ARG A 77 10.05 -2.64 -6.95
N SER A 78 9.04 -1.84 -6.68
CA SER A 78 7.63 -2.23 -6.82
C SER A 78 7.08 -1.99 -8.22
N ASP A 79 6.05 -2.75 -8.57
CA ASP A 79 5.23 -2.51 -9.76
C ASP A 79 4.02 -1.62 -9.42
N VAL A 80 3.47 -1.80 -8.23
CA VAL A 80 2.33 -1.03 -7.72
C VAL A 80 2.64 -0.59 -6.29
N CYS A 81 2.39 0.68 -6.01
CA CYS A 81 2.48 1.24 -4.67
C CYS A 81 1.11 1.25 -4.01
N VAL A 82 1.02 0.67 -2.82
CA VAL A 82 -0.17 0.73 -1.98
C VAL A 82 0.06 1.79 -0.92
N ILE A 83 -0.68 2.89 -1.01
CA ILE A 83 -0.57 4.02 -0.08
C ILE A 83 -1.69 3.88 0.95
N MET A 84 -1.30 3.65 2.20
CA MET A 84 -2.25 3.44 3.30
C MET A 84 -2.48 4.71 4.11
N ILE A 85 -3.74 4.97 4.38
CA ILE A 85 -4.21 6.07 5.22
C ILE A 85 -5.01 5.49 6.38
N ASP A 86 -4.84 6.06 7.56
CA ASP A 86 -5.69 5.80 8.72
C ASP A 86 -6.97 6.64 8.59
N ALA A 87 -8.12 5.98 8.42
CA ALA A 87 -9.40 6.65 8.26
C ALA A 87 -9.79 7.52 9.46
N THR A 88 -9.30 7.19 10.65
CA THR A 88 -9.59 7.95 11.88
C THR A 88 -8.80 9.25 11.98
N GLU A 89 -7.64 9.32 11.35
CA GLU A 89 -6.78 10.51 11.30
C GLU A 89 -6.97 11.35 10.04
N GLY A 90 -7.34 10.71 8.93
CA GLY A 90 -7.44 11.33 7.63
C GLY A 90 -6.09 11.50 6.93
N PHE A 91 -6.05 12.36 5.94
CA PHE A 91 -4.85 12.65 5.14
C PHE A 91 -3.86 13.51 5.93
N THR A 92 -2.64 13.01 6.10
CA THR A 92 -1.58 13.67 6.84
C THR A 92 -0.47 14.20 5.92
N GLU A 93 0.39 15.06 6.43
CA GLU A 93 1.57 15.56 5.71
C GLU A 93 2.51 14.39 5.31
N GLN A 94 2.66 13.39 6.15
CA GLN A 94 3.48 12.23 5.84
C GLN A 94 2.87 11.39 4.71
N ASP A 95 1.56 11.23 4.69
CA ASP A 95 0.85 10.57 3.58
C ASP A 95 1.09 11.30 2.26
N SER A 96 1.07 12.62 2.28
CA SER A 96 1.38 13.47 1.13
C SER A 96 2.80 13.25 0.61
N LYS A 97 3.78 13.19 1.50
CA LYS A 97 5.19 12.94 1.14
C LYS A 97 5.38 11.58 0.48
N VAL A 98 4.83 10.53 1.06
CA VAL A 98 4.93 9.17 0.53
C VAL A 98 4.22 9.04 -0.82
N ALA A 99 3.03 9.58 -0.92
CA ALA A 99 2.27 9.60 -2.17
C ALA A 99 3.01 10.37 -3.27
N GLY A 100 3.61 11.50 -2.94
CA GLY A 100 4.45 12.29 -3.84
C GLY A 100 5.63 11.51 -4.40
N LEU A 101 6.32 10.74 -3.56
CA LEU A 101 7.43 9.87 -3.98
C LEU A 101 6.98 8.80 -4.98
N ALA A 102 5.85 8.15 -4.73
CA ALA A 102 5.29 7.15 -5.63
C ALA A 102 4.85 7.75 -6.96
N HIS A 103 4.23 8.93 -6.93
CA HIS A 103 3.81 9.66 -8.12
C HIS A 103 5.01 10.08 -8.99
N GLU A 104 6.04 10.66 -8.39
CA GLU A 104 7.27 11.06 -9.09
C GLU A 104 8.01 9.87 -9.70
N ALA A 105 7.96 8.71 -9.06
CA ALA A 105 8.56 7.48 -9.59
C ALA A 105 7.78 6.88 -10.77
N GLY A 106 6.62 7.43 -11.12
CA GLY A 106 5.79 6.96 -12.23
C GLY A 106 5.14 5.60 -12.00
N LYS A 107 5.02 5.18 -10.75
CA LYS A 107 4.42 3.88 -10.40
C LYS A 107 2.90 3.94 -10.40
N GLY A 108 2.25 2.82 -10.70
CA GLY A 108 0.84 2.64 -10.43
C GLY A 108 0.57 2.68 -8.94
N CYS A 109 -0.52 3.31 -8.52
CA CYS A 109 -0.84 3.49 -7.10
C CYS A 109 -2.27 3.09 -6.80
N VAL A 110 -2.47 2.50 -5.63
CA VAL A 110 -3.78 2.25 -5.02
C VAL A 110 -3.79 2.93 -3.65
N ILE A 111 -4.81 3.71 -3.38
CA ILE A 111 -4.97 4.39 -2.09
C ILE A 111 -5.90 3.57 -1.21
N VAL A 112 -5.39 3.12 -0.08
CA VAL A 112 -6.09 2.27 0.88
C VAL A 112 -6.44 3.07 2.11
N VAL A 113 -7.74 3.23 2.34
CA VAL A 113 -8.27 3.87 3.54
C VAL A 113 -8.58 2.77 4.56
N ASN A 114 -7.67 2.58 5.50
CA ASN A 114 -7.74 1.53 6.51
C ASN A 114 -8.44 2.00 7.78
N LYS A 115 -8.77 1.06 8.63
CA LYS A 115 -9.52 1.27 9.89
C LYS A 115 -10.93 1.81 9.66
N TRP A 116 -11.53 1.44 8.54
CA TRP A 116 -12.88 1.87 8.18
C TRP A 116 -13.92 1.39 9.18
N ASP A 117 -13.68 0.27 9.83
CA ASP A 117 -14.51 -0.26 10.92
C ASP A 117 -14.56 0.65 12.16
N ALA A 118 -13.53 1.45 12.39
CA ALA A 118 -13.42 2.37 13.53
C ALA A 118 -14.07 3.75 13.29
N VAL A 119 -14.52 4.02 12.07
CA VAL A 119 -15.16 5.29 11.70
C VAL A 119 -16.66 5.21 11.98
N GLU A 120 -17.20 6.22 12.67
CA GLU A 120 -18.65 6.37 12.80
C GLU A 120 -19.26 6.74 11.44
N LYS A 121 -20.31 6.00 11.05
CA LYS A 121 -20.85 6.07 9.70
C LYS A 121 -22.35 6.34 9.70
N ASP A 122 -22.74 7.23 8.80
CA ASP A 122 -24.10 7.34 8.28
C ASP A 122 -24.11 7.00 6.78
N ASP A 123 -25.24 7.12 6.12
CA ASP A 123 -25.41 6.76 4.70
C ASP A 123 -24.56 7.61 3.75
N LYS A 124 -24.05 8.74 4.19
CA LYS A 124 -23.27 9.70 3.39
C LYS A 124 -21.78 9.70 3.69
N THR A 125 -21.36 9.08 4.81
CA THR A 125 -19.98 9.17 5.33
C THR A 125 -18.95 8.75 4.30
N MET A 126 -19.16 7.64 3.61
CA MET A 126 -18.19 7.13 2.62
C MET A 126 -18.05 8.08 1.43
N GLN A 127 -19.15 8.63 0.93
CA GLN A 127 -19.13 9.57 -0.19
C GLN A 127 -18.45 10.88 0.18
N GLU A 128 -18.73 11.42 1.35
CA GLU A 128 -18.11 12.65 1.85
C GLU A 128 -16.62 12.46 2.08
N TYR A 129 -16.24 11.33 2.64
CA TYR A 129 -14.83 10.97 2.87
C TYR A 129 -14.10 10.85 1.53
N ARG A 130 -14.70 10.17 0.55
CA ARG A 130 -14.15 10.02 -0.79
C ARG A 130 -13.93 11.37 -1.48
N LYS A 131 -14.90 12.25 -1.43
CA LYS A 131 -14.80 13.61 -2.01
C LYS A 131 -13.63 14.40 -1.42
N LYS A 132 -13.46 14.34 -0.11
CA LYS A 132 -12.35 14.98 0.57
C LYS A 132 -11.00 14.41 0.12
N LEU A 133 -10.89 13.10 0.02
CA LEU A 133 -9.66 12.44 -0.45
C LEU A 133 -9.37 12.74 -1.92
N GLU A 134 -10.38 12.86 -2.77
CA GLU A 134 -10.20 13.27 -4.17
C GLU A 134 -9.57 14.66 -4.29
N VAL A 135 -9.89 15.55 -3.39
CA VAL A 135 -9.23 16.87 -3.30
C VAL A 135 -7.79 16.71 -2.80
N ASP A 136 -7.58 15.97 -1.73
CA ASP A 136 -6.26 15.77 -1.13
C ASP A 136 -5.29 15.05 -2.10
N PHE A 137 -5.78 14.12 -2.91
CA PHE A 137 -5.02 13.38 -3.92
C PHE A 137 -5.26 13.86 -5.35
N SER A 138 -5.59 15.12 -5.55
CA SER A 138 -5.85 15.68 -6.87
C SER A 138 -4.66 15.54 -7.84
N PHE A 139 -3.43 15.54 -7.34
CA PHE A 139 -2.21 15.33 -8.11
C PHE A 139 -2.03 13.89 -8.63
N MET A 140 -2.79 12.93 -8.08
CA MET A 140 -2.78 11.52 -8.52
C MET A 140 -4.21 10.99 -8.69
N SER A 141 -5.00 11.71 -9.46
CA SER A 141 -6.39 11.39 -9.76
C SER A 141 -6.61 10.04 -10.47
N TYR A 142 -5.55 9.47 -11.04
CA TYR A 142 -5.55 8.15 -11.66
C TYR A 142 -5.59 6.99 -10.65
N ALA A 143 -5.23 7.24 -9.38
CA ALA A 143 -5.16 6.21 -8.36
C ALA A 143 -6.56 5.89 -7.80
N PRO A 144 -7.01 4.63 -7.84
CA PRO A 144 -8.28 4.25 -7.23
C PRO A 144 -8.17 4.20 -5.70
N PHE A 145 -9.33 4.41 -5.05
CA PHE A 145 -9.48 4.28 -3.60
C PHE A 145 -10.14 2.97 -3.24
N VAL A 146 -9.77 2.39 -2.12
CA VAL A 146 -10.49 1.29 -1.47
C VAL A 146 -10.53 1.51 0.04
N PHE A 147 -11.72 1.33 0.61
CA PHE A 147 -11.95 1.43 2.06
C PHE A 147 -11.91 0.02 2.64
N ILE A 148 -10.96 -0.24 3.51
CA ILE A 148 -10.74 -1.56 4.11
C ILE A 148 -10.73 -1.52 5.63
N SER A 149 -10.84 -2.69 6.23
CA SER A 149 -10.41 -2.95 7.60
C SER A 149 -9.43 -4.10 7.61
N ALA A 150 -8.16 -3.82 7.88
CA ALA A 150 -7.15 -4.85 8.07
C ALA A 150 -7.47 -5.73 9.30
N HIS A 151 -8.14 -5.16 10.30
CA HIS A 151 -8.55 -5.87 11.49
C HIS A 151 -9.62 -6.93 11.22
N THR A 152 -10.67 -6.58 10.48
CA THR A 152 -11.79 -7.49 10.16
C THR A 152 -11.61 -8.29 8.87
N GLY A 153 -10.71 -7.85 7.99
CA GLY A 153 -10.52 -8.41 6.65
C GLY A 153 -11.47 -7.84 5.59
N GLN A 154 -12.25 -6.84 5.93
CA GLN A 154 -13.24 -6.24 5.02
C GLN A 154 -12.57 -5.64 3.79
N ARG A 155 -13.07 -6.00 2.61
CA ARG A 155 -12.67 -5.53 1.27
C ARG A 155 -11.20 -5.76 0.89
N ILE A 156 -10.51 -6.69 1.53
CA ILE A 156 -9.13 -7.07 1.15
C ILE A 156 -9.14 -7.71 -0.26
N ASP A 157 -10.15 -8.48 -0.61
CA ASP A 157 -10.28 -9.01 -1.97
C ASP A 157 -10.38 -7.90 -3.01
N ARG A 158 -11.14 -6.86 -2.73
CA ARG A 158 -11.23 -5.69 -3.61
C ARG A 158 -9.89 -4.98 -3.78
N LEU A 159 -9.08 -4.93 -2.73
CA LEU A 159 -7.73 -4.39 -2.80
C LEU A 159 -6.87 -5.16 -3.81
N PHE A 160 -6.89 -6.49 -3.78
CA PHE A 160 -6.13 -7.31 -4.74
C PHE A 160 -6.62 -7.14 -6.17
N GLU A 161 -7.93 -7.03 -6.39
CA GLU A 161 -8.52 -6.73 -7.70
C GLU A 161 -7.97 -5.41 -8.25
N LEU A 162 -7.94 -4.36 -7.43
CA LEU A 162 -7.42 -3.05 -7.82
C LEU A 162 -5.92 -3.07 -8.07
N ILE A 163 -5.15 -3.81 -7.29
CA ILE A 163 -3.71 -3.97 -7.50
C ILE A 163 -3.46 -4.59 -8.88
N LYS A 164 -4.18 -5.64 -9.25
CA LYS A 164 -4.09 -6.27 -10.57
C LYS A 164 -4.47 -5.31 -11.70
N LEU A 165 -5.56 -4.58 -11.52
CA LEU A 165 -6.03 -3.62 -12.50
C LEU A 165 -5.00 -2.53 -12.75
N VAL A 166 -4.43 -1.96 -11.70
CA VAL A 166 -3.40 -0.92 -11.77
C VAL A 166 -2.11 -1.47 -12.38
N ALA A 167 -1.67 -2.66 -12.01
CA ALA A 167 -0.50 -3.31 -12.57
C ALA A 167 -0.63 -3.52 -14.08
N ASN A 168 -1.77 -4.00 -14.54
CA ASN A 168 -2.05 -4.23 -15.97
C ASN A 168 -2.09 -2.90 -16.74
N SER A 169 -2.72 -1.87 -16.20
CA SER A 169 -2.80 -0.54 -16.83
C SER A 169 -1.43 0.11 -16.95
N ASN A 170 -0.59 -0.04 -15.95
CA ASN A 170 0.77 0.52 -15.96
C ASN A 170 1.68 -0.22 -16.96
N ALA A 171 1.57 -1.53 -17.06
CA ALA A 171 2.28 -2.34 -18.05
C ALA A 171 1.92 -1.92 -19.49
N MET A 172 0.64 -1.66 -19.78
CA MET A 172 0.19 -1.14 -21.09
C MET A 172 0.79 0.22 -21.44
N ARG A 173 0.90 1.12 -20.47
CA ARG A 173 1.53 2.44 -20.69
C ARG A 173 3.00 2.34 -21.05
N ILE A 174 3.74 1.45 -20.41
CA ILE A 174 5.15 1.21 -20.69
C ILE A 174 5.32 0.68 -22.12
N THR A 175 4.45 -0.23 -22.56
CA THR A 175 4.50 -0.82 -23.91
C THR A 175 4.23 0.22 -24.98
N THR A 176 3.27 1.12 -24.77
CA THR A 176 3.00 2.22 -25.72
C THR A 176 4.09 3.29 -25.72
N GLY A 177 4.72 3.54 -24.58
CA GLY A 177 5.86 4.46 -24.46
C GLY A 177 7.11 3.98 -25.19
N THR A 178 7.34 2.67 -25.27
CA THR A 178 8.47 2.07 -26.00
C THR A 178 8.23 1.96 -27.51
N LEU A 179 6.98 2.06 -27.95
CA LEU A 179 6.60 2.02 -29.38
C LEU A 179 6.65 3.40 -30.05
N ASN A 180 6.77 4.45 -29.28
CA ASN A 180 6.95 5.83 -29.75
C ASN A 180 8.39 6.27 -29.52
#